data_d4d877f38dc01fd516a5fe9590be38a0
#
_entry.id   d4d877f38dc01fd516a5fe9590be38a0
#
_cell.length_a   1.000
_cell.length_b   1.000
_cell.length_c   1.000
_cell.angle_alpha   90.00
_cell.angle_beta   90.00
_cell.angle_gamma   90.00
#
_symmetry.space_group_name_H-M   'P 1'
#
loop_
_entity.id
_entity.type
_entity.pdbx_description
1 polymer ?
#
loop_
_entity_poly.entity_id
_entity_poly.type
_entity_poly.pdbx_seq_one_letter_code
_entity_poly.pdbx_strand_id
1 'polypeptide(L)'
;DSDESRGLGDVYKRQFIPCKAGPDYSAETMKDFVAEWNELVAVYDEMVWAGGYAPASGQQGGWWELQWSSKEAADAAWESWLSNAEAQEWDQSSRNVLDCDNTQVGDFDLHGGVAAPDFDWTSFATQSQACRYTDGSTQADLMADMELFNKWVADNGNGDPYTYGVYIPQDSSDPYDFYWLNWHQNFDTMEAGNMNWVENGKEMQATFDSHAVCDDAQLWNSAEFKNEMNS
;
A
#
# COMPACT_ATOMS: atom_id res chain seq x y z
N ASP A 1 -11.32 -31.34 6.57
CA ASP A 1 -11.89 -30.06 6.15
C ASP A 1 -10.75 -29.06 6.26
N SER A 2 -10.16 -28.77 5.11
CA SER A 2 -9.02 -27.90 4.96
C SER A 2 -9.49 -26.46 5.13
N ASP A 3 -9.01 -25.77 6.17
CA ASP A 3 -8.93 -24.32 6.17
C ASP A 3 -7.99 -23.96 5.01
N GLU A 4 -8.61 -23.65 3.88
CA GLU A 4 -7.93 -23.02 2.78
C GLU A 4 -7.42 -21.67 3.31
N SER A 5 -6.11 -21.57 3.43
CA SER A 5 -5.43 -20.29 3.50
C SER A 5 -6.00 -19.45 2.36
N ARG A 6 -6.84 -18.48 2.67
CA ARG A 6 -7.16 -17.40 1.75
C ARG A 6 -5.86 -16.63 1.54
N GLY A 7 -5.02 -17.19 0.69
CA GLY A 7 -3.93 -16.43 0.11
C GLY A 7 -4.56 -15.22 -0.58
N LEU A 8 -3.87 -14.09 -0.56
CA LEU A 8 -4.22 -12.84 -1.25
C LEU A 8 -4.28 -13.04 -2.79
N GLY A 9 -4.99 -14.09 -3.25
CA GLY A 9 -5.09 -14.53 -4.64
C GLY A 9 -6.29 -14.00 -5.41
N ASP A 10 -7.16 -13.22 -4.79
CA ASP A 10 -8.20 -12.51 -5.51
C ASP A 10 -7.67 -11.13 -5.89
N VAL A 11 -7.71 -10.82 -7.19
CA VAL A 11 -7.20 -9.60 -7.81
C VAL A 11 -8.03 -8.40 -7.33
N TYR A 12 -7.70 -7.89 -6.16
CA TYR A 12 -8.20 -6.61 -5.73
C TYR A 12 -7.55 -5.50 -6.57
N LYS A 13 -8.37 -4.61 -7.08
CA LYS A 13 -7.86 -3.41 -7.73
C LYS A 13 -7.28 -2.48 -6.69
N ARG A 14 -6.04 -2.08 -6.89
CA ARG A 14 -5.31 -1.12 -6.03
C ARG A 14 -5.10 0.16 -6.79
N GLN A 15 -5.38 1.28 -6.14
CA GLN A 15 -5.20 2.60 -6.73
C GLN A 15 -4.42 3.49 -5.78
N PHE A 16 -3.45 4.23 -6.31
CA PHE A 16 -2.74 5.25 -5.58
C PHE A 16 -3.00 6.62 -6.18
N ILE A 17 -3.32 7.58 -5.32
CA ILE A 17 -3.58 8.97 -5.66
C ILE A 17 -2.49 9.81 -5.03
N PRO A 18 -1.72 10.62 -5.80
CA PRO A 18 -0.74 11.51 -5.22
C PRO A 18 -1.43 12.66 -4.48
N CYS A 19 -1.01 12.94 -3.26
CA CYS A 19 -1.56 13.97 -2.41
C CYS A 19 -0.47 14.91 -1.87
N LYS A 20 -0.86 16.12 -1.50
CA LYS A 20 -0.01 17.11 -0.82
C LYS A 20 -0.72 17.66 0.41
N ALA A 21 0.04 17.85 1.49
CA ALA A 21 -0.49 18.54 2.66
C ALA A 21 -0.91 19.97 2.30
N GLY A 22 -2.14 20.32 2.60
CA GLY A 22 -2.65 21.68 2.47
C GLY A 22 -2.20 22.59 3.61
N PRO A 23 -2.50 23.90 3.56
CA PRO A 23 -2.10 24.84 4.60
C PRO A 23 -2.72 24.56 5.97
N ASP A 24 -3.88 23.90 6.01
CA ASP A 24 -4.59 23.56 7.24
C ASP A 24 -4.35 22.10 7.70
N TYR A 25 -3.36 21.43 7.11
CA TYR A 25 -3.02 20.06 7.46
C TYR A 25 -2.55 19.93 8.91
N SER A 26 -3.21 19.08 9.66
CA SER A 26 -2.85 18.68 11.02
C SER A 26 -3.46 17.30 11.35
N ALA A 27 -2.99 16.66 12.41
CA ALA A 27 -3.58 15.40 12.85
C ALA A 27 -5.08 15.54 13.25
N GLU A 28 -5.50 16.71 13.70
CA GLU A 28 -6.89 16.99 14.07
C GLU A 28 -7.76 17.16 12.82
N THR A 29 -7.33 18.03 11.89
CA THR A 29 -8.08 18.29 10.65
C THR A 29 -8.13 17.05 9.75
N MET A 30 -7.11 16.19 9.78
CA MET A 30 -7.15 14.91 9.07
C MET A 30 -8.20 13.94 9.64
N LYS A 31 -8.48 13.96 10.95
CA LYS A 31 -9.56 13.13 11.52
C LYS A 31 -10.93 13.54 10.99
N ASP A 32 -11.20 14.85 10.99
CA ASP A 32 -12.46 15.37 10.46
C ASP A 32 -12.57 15.09 8.95
N PHE A 33 -11.48 15.33 8.21
CA PHE A 33 -11.38 15.02 6.79
C PHE A 33 -11.70 13.55 6.48
N VAL A 34 -11.10 12.60 7.21
CA VAL A 34 -11.34 11.16 7.02
C VAL A 34 -12.77 10.79 7.44
N ALA A 35 -13.31 11.40 8.51
CA ALA A 35 -14.67 11.13 8.95
C ALA A 35 -15.71 11.58 7.90
N GLU A 36 -15.57 12.80 7.36
CA GLU A 36 -16.44 13.31 6.30
C GLU A 36 -16.32 12.48 5.01
N TRP A 37 -15.09 12.10 4.63
CA TRP A 37 -14.87 11.23 3.48
C TRP A 37 -15.57 9.88 3.65
N ASN A 38 -15.46 9.25 4.83
CA ASN A 38 -16.11 7.97 5.11
C ASN A 38 -17.64 8.04 4.98
N GLU A 39 -18.26 9.17 5.34
CA GLU A 39 -19.70 9.36 5.12
C GLU A 39 -20.05 9.36 3.64
N LEU A 40 -19.24 10.02 2.80
CA LEU A 40 -19.46 10.10 1.35
C LEU A 40 -19.24 8.76 0.64
N VAL A 41 -18.24 7.98 1.07
CA VAL A 41 -17.90 6.69 0.46
C VAL A 41 -18.64 5.49 1.06
N ALA A 42 -19.48 5.71 2.07
CA ALA A 42 -20.27 4.65 2.70
C ALA A 42 -21.23 3.92 1.72
N VAL A 43 -21.50 4.53 0.57
CA VAL A 43 -22.33 3.94 -0.49
C VAL A 43 -21.55 2.98 -1.40
N TYR A 44 -20.24 2.92 -1.28
CA TYR A 44 -19.37 2.06 -2.11
C TYR A 44 -18.98 0.80 -1.32
N ASP A 45 -19.89 -0.17 -1.28
CA ASP A 45 -19.71 -1.44 -0.54
C ASP A 45 -18.53 -2.28 -1.05
N GLU A 46 -18.10 -2.03 -2.30
CA GLU A 46 -17.00 -2.75 -2.95
C GLU A 46 -15.61 -2.13 -2.64
N MET A 47 -15.55 -1.02 -1.89
CA MET A 47 -14.30 -0.49 -1.37
C MET A 47 -13.92 -1.24 -0.09
N VAL A 48 -12.96 -2.12 -0.19
CA VAL A 48 -12.59 -3.04 0.90
C VAL A 48 -11.60 -2.43 1.91
N TRP A 49 -10.79 -1.47 1.46
CA TRP A 49 -9.82 -0.78 2.32
C TRP A 49 -9.42 0.57 1.72
N ALA A 50 -9.05 1.51 2.56
CA ALA A 50 -8.38 2.73 2.17
C ALA A 50 -7.40 3.19 3.25
N GLY A 51 -6.31 3.82 2.84
CA GLY A 51 -5.30 4.34 3.77
C GLY A 51 -4.40 5.41 3.16
N GLY A 52 -3.60 6.03 3.99
CA GLY A 52 -2.71 7.10 3.60
C GLY A 52 -1.26 6.85 4.01
N TYR A 53 -0.35 7.41 3.22
CA TYR A 53 1.09 7.33 3.41
C TYR A 53 1.68 8.73 3.38
N ALA A 54 2.16 9.20 4.52
CA ALA A 54 2.84 10.48 4.67
C ALA A 54 4.36 10.28 4.85
N PRO A 55 5.24 11.00 4.12
CA PRO A 55 6.68 10.81 4.26
C PRO A 55 7.15 11.01 5.71
N ALA A 56 7.89 10.03 6.24
CA ALA A 56 8.47 10.13 7.58
C ALA A 56 9.51 11.25 7.71
N SER A 57 10.09 11.68 6.57
CA SER A 57 11.03 12.81 6.51
C SER A 57 10.39 14.18 6.73
N GLY A 58 9.06 14.26 6.82
CA GLY A 58 8.32 15.53 6.90
C GLY A 58 8.27 16.31 5.58
N GLN A 59 8.68 15.70 4.46
CA GLN A 59 8.50 16.31 3.14
C GLN A 59 7.01 16.44 2.81
N GLN A 60 6.68 17.44 1.98
CA GLN A 60 5.32 17.56 1.47
C GLN A 60 5.09 16.51 0.36
N GLY A 61 3.92 15.93 0.39
CA GLY A 61 3.52 14.89 -0.55
C GLY A 61 3.29 13.57 0.17
N GLY A 62 2.45 12.74 -0.42
CA GLY A 62 2.07 11.45 0.12
C GLY A 62 1.17 10.74 -0.86
N TRP A 63 0.63 9.63 -0.43
CA TRP A 63 -0.22 8.80 -1.25
C TRP A 63 -1.47 8.43 -0.48
N TRP A 64 -2.59 8.40 -1.19
CA TRP A 64 -3.83 7.79 -0.75
C TRP A 64 -4.02 6.50 -1.52
N GLU A 65 -4.14 5.39 -0.84
CA GLU A 65 -4.43 4.09 -1.43
C GLU A 65 -5.92 3.76 -1.28
N LEU A 66 -6.53 3.29 -2.36
CA LEU A 66 -7.86 2.72 -2.40
C LEU A 66 -7.78 1.26 -2.86
N GLN A 67 -8.51 0.39 -2.18
CA GLN A 67 -8.58 -1.02 -2.52
C GLN A 67 -10.04 -1.40 -2.81
N TRP A 68 -10.24 -2.01 -3.97
CA TRP A 68 -11.55 -2.39 -4.47
C TRP A 68 -11.63 -3.90 -4.69
N SER A 69 -12.83 -4.48 -4.57
CA SER A 69 -13.07 -5.90 -4.83
C SER A 69 -12.80 -6.27 -6.29
N SER A 70 -12.92 -5.31 -7.23
CA SER A 70 -12.66 -5.51 -8.65
C SER A 70 -12.36 -4.20 -9.37
N LYS A 71 -11.88 -4.29 -10.61
CA LYS A 71 -11.71 -3.11 -11.47
C LYS A 71 -13.05 -2.47 -11.82
N GLU A 72 -14.05 -3.28 -12.10
CA GLU A 72 -15.39 -2.81 -12.44
C GLU A 72 -16.01 -2.02 -11.28
N ALA A 73 -15.79 -2.46 -10.04
CA ALA A 73 -16.23 -1.75 -8.85
C ALA A 73 -15.52 -0.39 -8.70
N ALA A 74 -14.21 -0.35 -8.93
CA ALA A 74 -13.45 0.90 -8.93
C ALA A 74 -13.96 1.89 -10.00
N ASP A 75 -14.12 1.42 -11.25
CA ASP A 75 -14.59 2.25 -12.36
C ASP A 75 -16.00 2.82 -12.09
N ALA A 76 -16.92 1.99 -11.58
CA ALA A 76 -18.27 2.43 -11.23
C ALA A 76 -18.28 3.44 -10.08
N ALA A 77 -17.44 3.23 -9.07
CA ALA A 77 -17.31 4.15 -7.95
C ALA A 77 -16.75 5.51 -8.40
N TRP A 78 -15.74 5.54 -9.26
CA TRP A 78 -15.20 6.78 -9.82
C TRP A 78 -16.23 7.52 -10.68
N GLU A 79 -17.00 6.83 -11.53
CA GLU A 79 -18.09 7.45 -12.30
C GLU A 79 -19.13 8.09 -11.36
N SER A 80 -19.52 7.36 -10.31
CA SER A 80 -20.44 7.87 -9.29
C SER A 80 -19.85 9.07 -8.55
N TRP A 81 -18.60 9.00 -8.06
CA TRP A 81 -17.91 10.09 -7.37
C TRP A 81 -17.85 11.36 -8.21
N LEU A 82 -17.43 11.25 -9.47
CA LEU A 82 -17.30 12.38 -10.39
C LEU A 82 -18.63 13.03 -10.76
N SER A 83 -19.74 12.29 -10.70
CA SER A 83 -21.10 12.79 -10.96
C SER A 83 -21.84 13.28 -9.71
N ASN A 84 -21.34 12.99 -8.51
CA ASN A 84 -21.94 13.38 -7.24
C ASN A 84 -21.53 14.81 -6.87
N ALA A 85 -22.50 15.76 -6.89
CA ALA A 85 -22.23 17.17 -6.60
C ALA A 85 -21.69 17.40 -5.16
N GLU A 86 -22.17 16.64 -4.16
CA GLU A 86 -21.73 16.74 -2.77
C GLU A 86 -20.28 16.26 -2.62
N ALA A 87 -19.93 15.14 -3.26
CA ALA A 87 -18.56 14.63 -3.28
C ALA A 87 -17.60 15.61 -3.96
N GLN A 88 -18.00 16.26 -5.05
CA GLN A 88 -17.19 17.26 -5.74
C GLN A 88 -17.04 18.55 -4.94
N GLU A 89 -18.06 18.98 -4.21
CA GLU A 89 -17.97 20.13 -3.29
C GLU A 89 -17.01 19.83 -2.13
N TRP A 90 -17.12 18.62 -1.56
CA TRP A 90 -16.20 18.17 -0.53
C TRP A 90 -14.74 18.09 -1.04
N ASP A 91 -14.50 17.48 -2.20
CA ASP A 91 -13.16 17.39 -2.80
C ASP A 91 -12.51 18.76 -2.97
N GLN A 92 -13.30 19.76 -3.39
CA GLN A 92 -12.79 21.13 -3.53
C GLN A 92 -12.51 21.81 -2.19
N SER A 93 -13.39 21.66 -1.21
CA SER A 93 -13.30 22.35 0.08
C SER A 93 -12.21 21.74 0.97
N SER A 94 -11.99 20.44 0.87
CA SER A 94 -11.04 19.67 1.67
C SER A 94 -9.57 19.81 1.24
N ARG A 95 -9.29 20.41 0.07
CA ARG A 95 -7.92 20.62 -0.47
C ARG A 95 -7.02 21.49 0.42
N ASN A 96 -7.61 22.29 1.29
CA ASN A 96 -6.82 23.01 2.30
C ASN A 96 -6.23 22.07 3.36
N VAL A 97 -6.82 20.90 3.57
CA VAL A 97 -6.30 19.87 4.47
C VAL A 97 -5.40 18.91 3.69
N LEU A 98 -5.94 18.28 2.64
CA LEU A 98 -5.18 17.34 1.81
C LEU A 98 -5.58 17.54 0.34
N ASP A 99 -4.65 18.01 -0.49
CA ASP A 99 -4.87 18.20 -1.92
C ASP A 99 -4.39 16.98 -2.70
N CYS A 100 -5.35 16.15 -3.13
CA CYS A 100 -5.08 14.95 -3.91
C CYS A 100 -5.40 15.19 -5.39
N ASP A 101 -4.53 14.72 -6.28
CA ASP A 101 -4.70 14.85 -7.73
C ASP A 101 -5.41 13.63 -8.31
N ASN A 102 -6.73 13.67 -8.36
CA ASN A 102 -7.57 12.61 -8.89
C ASN A 102 -7.41 12.38 -10.42
N THR A 103 -6.61 13.20 -11.10
CA THR A 103 -6.26 12.99 -12.52
C THR A 103 -5.03 12.12 -12.72
N GLN A 104 -4.31 11.81 -11.65
CA GLN A 104 -3.08 11.01 -11.64
C GLN A 104 -3.26 9.72 -10.82
N VAL A 105 -4.40 9.08 -10.93
CA VAL A 105 -4.65 7.79 -10.26
C VAL A 105 -3.83 6.70 -10.93
N GLY A 106 -2.91 6.11 -10.19
CA GLY A 106 -2.15 4.94 -10.63
C GLY A 106 -2.87 3.64 -10.26
N ASP A 107 -2.95 2.72 -11.20
CA ASP A 107 -3.58 1.40 -11.05
C ASP A 107 -2.53 0.30 -10.91
N PHE A 108 -2.72 -0.61 -9.94
CA PHE A 108 -1.76 -1.66 -9.62
C PHE A 108 -2.45 -2.99 -9.36
N ASP A 109 -1.75 -4.08 -9.69
CA ASP A 109 -2.05 -5.42 -9.21
C ASP A 109 -1.20 -5.70 -7.97
N LEU A 110 -1.84 -6.14 -6.88
CA LEU A 110 -1.14 -6.49 -5.64
C LEU A 110 -0.86 -7.98 -5.59
N HIS A 111 0.38 -8.31 -5.28
CA HIS A 111 0.85 -9.67 -5.06
C HIS A 111 1.57 -9.78 -3.71
N GLY A 112 1.67 -11.00 -3.19
CA GLY A 112 2.46 -11.30 -1.99
C GLY A 112 1.71 -11.10 -0.70
N GLY A 113 2.50 -11.00 0.35
CA GLY A 113 2.04 -10.91 1.72
C GLY A 113 2.25 -12.19 2.51
N VAL A 114 2.48 -12.02 3.79
CA VAL A 114 2.41 -13.07 4.81
C VAL A 114 1.24 -12.76 5.73
N ALA A 115 0.61 -13.78 6.28
CA ALA A 115 -0.50 -13.58 7.21
C ALA A 115 0.00 -12.83 8.45
N ALA A 116 -0.65 -11.74 8.79
CA ALA A 116 -0.37 -10.92 9.97
C ALA A 116 -1.69 -10.60 10.70
N PRO A 117 -2.32 -11.60 11.35
CA PRO A 117 -3.65 -11.45 11.93
C PRO A 117 -3.71 -10.43 13.08
N ASP A 118 -2.58 -10.20 13.75
CA ASP A 118 -2.45 -9.27 14.88
C ASP A 118 -1.94 -7.89 14.46
N PHE A 119 -1.90 -7.60 13.14
CA PHE A 119 -1.42 -6.31 12.65
C PHE A 119 -2.48 -5.22 12.86
N ASP A 120 -2.11 -4.15 13.55
CA ASP A 120 -2.97 -2.97 13.76
C ASP A 120 -2.76 -1.95 12.62
N TRP A 121 -3.72 -1.91 11.69
CA TRP A 121 -3.70 -1.02 10.55
C TRP A 121 -4.06 0.44 10.87
N THR A 122 -4.54 0.75 12.07
CA THR A 122 -4.90 2.13 12.45
C THR A 122 -3.72 3.10 12.37
N SER A 123 -2.50 2.60 12.68
CA SER A 123 -1.27 3.38 12.53
C SER A 123 -0.09 2.42 12.40
N PHE A 124 0.68 2.57 11.34
CA PHE A 124 1.79 1.67 11.04
C PHE A 124 2.93 2.39 10.30
N ALA A 125 4.08 1.77 10.25
CA ALA A 125 5.22 2.25 9.48
C ALA A 125 5.36 1.47 8.18
N THR A 126 5.60 2.18 7.07
CA THR A 126 5.84 1.57 5.76
C THR A 126 7.22 1.92 5.26
N GLN A 127 7.90 0.92 4.70
CA GLN A 127 9.11 1.08 3.91
C GLN A 127 8.81 0.65 2.48
N SER A 128 9.00 1.55 1.50
CA SER A 128 8.75 1.26 0.10
C SER A 128 10.01 1.39 -0.75
N GLN A 129 10.10 0.56 -1.78
CA GLN A 129 11.16 0.63 -2.79
C GLN A 129 10.55 0.50 -4.18
N ALA A 130 11.02 1.31 -5.11
CA ALA A 130 10.69 1.22 -6.53
C ALA A 130 11.77 0.38 -7.24
N CYS A 131 11.36 -0.62 -7.99
CA CYS A 131 12.26 -1.67 -8.49
C CYS A 131 12.11 -1.89 -9.99
N ARG A 132 13.20 -2.37 -10.60
CA ARG A 132 13.25 -2.81 -12.01
C ARG A 132 13.84 -4.20 -12.09
N TYR A 133 13.36 -5.00 -13.03
CA TYR A 133 13.98 -6.29 -13.30
C TYR A 133 15.39 -6.12 -13.88
N THR A 134 16.28 -7.04 -13.53
CA THR A 134 17.58 -7.17 -14.19
C THR A 134 17.40 -7.77 -15.60
N ASP A 135 18.42 -7.63 -16.46
CA ASP A 135 18.37 -8.13 -17.82
C ASP A 135 18.02 -9.63 -17.89
N GLY A 136 16.89 -9.93 -18.51
CA GLY A 136 16.39 -11.31 -18.69
C GLY A 136 15.50 -11.82 -17.56
N SER A 137 15.35 -11.07 -16.48
CA SER A 137 14.42 -11.38 -15.40
C SER A 137 13.00 -10.92 -15.70
N THR A 138 12.03 -11.55 -15.07
CA THR A 138 10.60 -11.35 -15.33
C THR A 138 9.79 -11.34 -14.03
N GLN A 139 8.52 -10.97 -14.13
CA GLN A 139 7.57 -11.10 -13.03
C GLN A 139 7.49 -12.55 -12.48
N ALA A 140 7.68 -13.56 -13.32
CA ALA A 140 7.64 -14.96 -12.87
C ALA A 140 8.83 -15.29 -11.93
N ASP A 141 10.01 -14.70 -12.18
CA ASP A 141 11.17 -14.85 -11.30
C ASP A 141 10.90 -14.16 -9.95
N LEU A 142 10.32 -12.95 -9.97
CA LEU A 142 9.91 -12.23 -8.76
C LEU A 142 8.89 -13.04 -7.94
N MET A 143 7.88 -13.65 -8.58
CA MET A 143 6.90 -14.48 -7.86
C MET A 143 7.57 -15.69 -7.19
N ALA A 144 8.55 -16.32 -7.85
CA ALA A 144 9.31 -17.41 -7.26
C ALA A 144 10.17 -16.94 -6.06
N ASP A 145 10.78 -15.77 -6.16
CA ASP A 145 11.54 -15.15 -5.06
C ASP A 145 10.64 -14.83 -3.86
N MET A 146 9.42 -14.36 -4.11
CA MET A 146 8.43 -14.09 -3.06
C MET A 146 8.03 -15.35 -2.30
N GLU A 147 7.89 -16.50 -2.97
CA GLU A 147 7.64 -17.79 -2.30
C GLU A 147 8.81 -18.17 -1.38
N LEU A 148 10.05 -17.96 -1.83
CA LEU A 148 11.24 -18.19 -1.01
C LEU A 148 11.31 -17.22 0.17
N PHE A 149 10.95 -15.95 -0.06
CA PHE A 149 10.89 -14.95 0.99
C PHE A 149 9.82 -15.25 2.04
N ASN A 150 8.64 -15.70 1.64
CA ASN A 150 7.59 -16.13 2.57
C ASN A 150 8.10 -17.25 3.50
N LYS A 151 8.84 -18.20 2.95
CA LYS A 151 9.46 -19.25 3.73
C LYS A 151 10.54 -18.69 4.67
N TRP A 152 11.37 -17.77 4.17
CA TRP A 152 12.39 -17.12 4.99
C TRP A 152 11.77 -16.36 6.16
N VAL A 153 10.69 -15.60 5.94
CA VAL A 153 9.95 -14.89 7.01
C VAL A 153 9.40 -15.86 8.04
N ALA A 154 8.83 -16.98 7.62
CA ALA A 154 8.32 -18.02 8.52
C ALA A 154 9.42 -18.65 9.39
N ASP A 155 10.61 -18.86 8.82
CA ASP A 155 11.75 -19.52 9.50
C ASP A 155 12.56 -18.53 10.39
N ASN A 156 12.58 -17.24 10.07
CA ASN A 156 13.45 -16.24 10.66
C ASN A 156 12.72 -15.02 11.27
N GLY A 157 11.40 -14.95 11.17
CA GLY A 157 10.64 -13.84 11.75
C GLY A 157 10.89 -13.70 13.26
N ASN A 158 10.99 -12.46 13.74
CA ASN A 158 11.25 -12.13 15.15
C ASN A 158 9.97 -12.14 16.01
N GLY A 159 8.81 -12.46 15.43
CA GLY A 159 7.52 -12.50 16.12
C GLY A 159 6.77 -11.15 16.13
N ASP A 160 7.38 -10.08 15.64
CA ASP A 160 6.69 -8.81 15.46
C ASP A 160 5.68 -8.89 14.29
N PRO A 161 4.52 -8.21 14.39
CA PRO A 161 3.58 -8.12 13.28
C PRO A 161 4.25 -7.48 12.06
N TYR A 162 4.29 -8.23 10.97
CA TYR A 162 4.90 -7.83 9.71
C TYR A 162 4.14 -8.43 8.54
N THR A 163 3.96 -7.65 7.50
CA THR A 163 3.55 -8.15 6.20
C THR A 163 4.14 -7.28 5.08
N TYR A 164 3.96 -7.68 3.83
CA TYR A 164 4.45 -6.92 2.68
C TYR A 164 3.48 -7.06 1.51
N GLY A 165 3.65 -6.17 0.53
CA GLY A 165 2.96 -6.25 -0.75
C GLY A 165 3.87 -5.82 -1.89
N VAL A 166 3.66 -6.44 -3.05
CA VAL A 166 4.32 -6.10 -4.31
C VAL A 166 3.27 -5.58 -5.27
N TYR A 167 3.42 -4.35 -5.69
CA TYR A 167 2.50 -3.63 -6.56
C TYR A 167 3.07 -3.58 -7.97
N ILE A 168 2.39 -4.22 -8.91
CA ILE A 168 2.76 -4.23 -10.33
C ILE A 168 1.92 -3.14 -11.03
N PRO A 169 2.55 -2.07 -11.59
CA PRO A 169 1.80 -1.04 -12.28
C PRO A 169 1.13 -1.59 -13.53
N GLN A 170 -0.11 -1.18 -13.77
CA GLN A 170 -0.86 -1.53 -14.98
C GLN A 170 -0.55 -0.57 -16.15
N ASP A 171 0.02 0.60 -15.85
CA ASP A 171 0.51 1.52 -16.88
C ASP A 171 1.90 1.10 -17.35
N SER A 172 1.99 0.67 -18.60
CA SER A 172 3.25 0.27 -19.23
C SER A 172 4.25 1.43 -19.42
N SER A 173 3.84 2.67 -19.14
CA SER A 173 4.72 3.84 -19.16
C SER A 173 5.36 4.15 -17.80
N ASP A 174 4.99 3.42 -16.75
CA ASP A 174 5.64 3.53 -15.45
C ASP A 174 7.13 3.20 -15.59
N PRO A 175 8.03 4.02 -15.02
CA PRO A 175 9.48 3.79 -15.15
C PRO A 175 9.98 2.60 -14.33
N TYR A 176 9.14 2.00 -13.49
CA TYR A 176 9.45 0.85 -12.65
C TYR A 176 8.59 -0.35 -13.02
N ASP A 177 9.15 -1.55 -12.83
CA ASP A 177 8.44 -2.80 -13.10
C ASP A 177 7.56 -3.20 -11.92
N PHE A 178 7.95 -2.82 -10.69
CA PHE A 178 7.16 -3.06 -9.48
C PHE A 178 7.60 -2.15 -8.34
N TYR A 179 6.71 -2.07 -7.32
CA TYR A 179 6.98 -1.42 -6.05
C TYR A 179 6.83 -2.44 -4.92
N TRP A 180 7.84 -2.52 -4.06
CA TRP A 180 7.81 -3.38 -2.88
C TRP A 180 7.53 -2.55 -1.65
N LEU A 181 6.47 -2.87 -0.90
CA LEU A 181 6.11 -2.22 0.34
C LEU A 181 6.20 -3.21 1.50
N ASN A 182 6.97 -2.85 2.52
CA ASN A 182 7.02 -3.56 3.80
C ASN A 182 6.21 -2.79 4.82
N TRP A 183 5.31 -3.47 5.52
CA TRP A 183 4.49 -2.90 6.59
C TRP A 183 4.92 -3.48 7.93
N HIS A 184 5.27 -2.59 8.86
CA HIS A 184 5.66 -2.88 10.21
C HIS A 184 4.74 -2.14 11.18
N GLN A 185 4.55 -2.67 12.40
CA GLN A 185 3.66 -2.04 13.35
C GLN A 185 4.08 -0.61 13.70
N ASN A 186 5.37 -0.33 13.72
CA ASN A 186 5.95 1.00 13.94
C ASN A 186 7.41 1.02 13.47
N PHE A 187 8.09 2.16 13.60
CA PHE A 187 9.50 2.28 13.19
C PHE A 187 10.46 1.46 14.03
N ASP A 188 10.18 1.19 15.31
CA ASP A 188 11.05 0.34 16.15
C ASP A 188 11.01 -1.12 15.67
N THR A 189 9.83 -1.65 15.34
CA THR A 189 9.69 -2.99 14.75
C THR A 189 10.26 -3.06 13.33
N MET A 190 10.19 -1.97 12.56
CA MET A 190 10.86 -1.85 11.26
C MET A 190 12.38 -1.93 11.41
N GLU A 191 12.96 -1.18 12.34
CA GLU A 191 14.41 -1.22 12.60
C GLU A 191 14.86 -2.62 13.02
N ALA A 192 14.11 -3.26 13.93
CA ALA A 192 14.39 -4.64 14.36
C ALA A 192 14.31 -5.64 13.19
N GLY A 193 13.29 -5.53 12.32
CA GLY A 193 13.14 -6.33 11.12
C GLY A 193 14.29 -6.13 10.13
N ASN A 194 14.69 -4.89 9.89
CA ASN A 194 15.81 -4.55 9.02
C ASN A 194 17.15 -5.07 9.58
N MET A 195 17.37 -5.01 10.88
CA MET A 195 18.56 -5.62 11.52
C MET A 195 18.58 -7.13 11.33
N ASN A 196 17.45 -7.81 11.57
CA ASN A 196 17.32 -9.24 11.33
C ASN A 196 17.61 -9.60 9.85
N TRP A 197 17.11 -8.80 8.91
CA TRP A 197 17.42 -8.97 7.49
C TRP A 197 18.92 -8.87 7.19
N VAL A 198 19.59 -7.84 7.71
CA VAL A 198 21.05 -7.66 7.52
C VAL A 198 21.87 -8.84 8.10
N GLU A 199 21.43 -9.39 9.22
CA GLU A 199 22.13 -10.51 9.88
C GLU A 199 21.86 -11.85 9.18
N ASN A 200 20.61 -12.14 8.84
CA ASN A 200 20.14 -13.47 8.44
C ASN A 200 19.63 -13.55 7.00
N GLY A 201 19.40 -12.43 6.32
CA GLY A 201 18.79 -12.37 4.99
C GLY A 201 19.75 -12.37 3.80
N LYS A 202 21.07 -12.53 4.01
CA LYS A 202 22.09 -12.34 2.96
C LYS A 202 21.92 -13.23 1.72
N GLU A 203 21.56 -14.50 1.93
CA GLU A 203 21.34 -15.42 0.82
C GLU A 203 20.07 -15.05 0.04
N MET A 204 19.02 -14.66 0.77
CA MET A 204 17.76 -14.21 0.17
C MET A 204 17.94 -12.89 -0.55
N GLN A 205 18.72 -11.94 0.02
CA GLN A 205 19.07 -10.69 -0.66
C GLN A 205 19.80 -10.95 -1.99
N ALA A 206 20.77 -11.87 -1.99
CA ALA A 206 21.48 -12.23 -3.22
C ALA A 206 20.57 -12.85 -4.28
N THR A 207 19.52 -13.55 -3.87
CA THR A 207 18.47 -14.06 -4.77
C THR A 207 17.70 -12.91 -5.40
N PHE A 208 17.19 -11.96 -4.61
CA PHE A 208 16.52 -10.76 -5.12
C PHE A 208 17.43 -9.93 -6.03
N ASP A 209 18.69 -9.69 -5.63
CA ASP A 209 19.66 -8.91 -6.39
C ASP A 209 19.97 -9.53 -7.77
N SER A 210 19.76 -10.84 -7.94
CA SER A 210 19.93 -11.50 -9.24
C SER A 210 18.78 -11.20 -10.21
N HIS A 211 17.60 -10.85 -9.70
CA HIS A 211 16.39 -10.66 -10.50
C HIS A 211 15.88 -9.21 -10.53
N ALA A 212 16.26 -8.38 -9.57
CA ALA A 212 15.79 -7.00 -9.48
C ALA A 212 16.84 -6.03 -8.92
N VAL A 213 16.71 -4.77 -9.31
CA VAL A 213 17.44 -3.63 -8.72
C VAL A 213 16.40 -2.63 -8.24
N CYS A 214 16.50 -2.24 -6.97
CA CYS A 214 15.60 -1.28 -6.35
C CYS A 214 16.32 0.01 -6.00
N ASP A 215 15.59 1.12 -6.07
CA ASP A 215 16.04 2.42 -5.58
C ASP A 215 16.10 2.42 -4.04
N ASP A 216 16.71 3.45 -3.45
CA ASP A 216 16.78 3.62 -2.00
C ASP A 216 15.38 3.61 -1.36
N ALA A 217 15.28 2.95 -0.21
CA ALA A 217 14.02 2.83 0.50
C ALA A 217 13.47 4.19 0.96
N GLN A 218 12.17 4.39 0.79
CA GLN A 218 11.43 5.52 1.32
C GLN A 218 10.61 5.07 2.53
N LEU A 219 10.53 5.94 3.55
CA LEU A 219 9.85 5.65 4.80
C LEU A 219 8.60 6.51 4.96
N TRP A 220 7.51 5.89 5.44
CA TRP A 220 6.21 6.52 5.55
C TRP A 220 5.59 6.29 6.92
N ASN A 221 4.94 7.33 7.45
CA ASN A 221 3.91 7.19 8.46
C ASN A 221 2.61 6.83 7.73
N SER A 222 1.99 5.74 8.10
CA SER A 222 0.83 5.20 7.41
C SER A 222 -0.33 4.99 8.36
N ALA A 223 -1.54 5.15 7.84
CA ALA A 223 -2.76 4.96 8.61
C ALA A 223 -3.89 4.45 7.73
N GLU A 224 -4.73 3.61 8.31
CA GLU A 224 -5.98 3.17 7.72
C GLU A 224 -7.05 4.27 7.82
N PHE A 225 -7.84 4.44 6.76
CA PHE A 225 -8.98 5.34 6.73
C PHE A 225 -10.32 4.60 6.67
N LYS A 226 -10.36 3.46 5.99
CA LYS A 226 -11.54 2.58 5.88
C LYS A 226 -11.09 1.13 5.80
N ASN A 227 -11.78 0.23 6.52
CA ASN A 227 -11.51 -1.21 6.48
C ASN A 227 -12.81 -2.02 6.61
N GLU A 228 -13.20 -2.67 5.54
CA GLU A 228 -14.35 -3.59 5.50
C GLU A 228 -13.90 -5.06 5.47
N MET A 229 -12.60 -5.34 5.45
CA MET A 229 -12.06 -6.71 5.37
C MET A 229 -12.29 -7.53 6.65
N ASN A 230 -12.58 -6.85 7.78
CA ASN A 230 -12.76 -7.46 9.10
C ASN A 230 -14.20 -7.32 9.65
N SER A 231 -15.15 -6.85 8.83
CA SER A 231 -16.55 -6.65 9.22
C SER A 231 -17.44 -7.89 8.96
#